data_32b07a073dcb211056f91ba077e1474a
#
_entry.id   32b07a073dcb211056f91ba077e1474a
#
_cell.length_a   1.000
_cell.length_b   1.000
_cell.length_c   1.000
_cell.angle_alpha   90.00
_cell.angle_beta   90.00
_cell.angle_gamma   90.00
#
_symmetry.space_group_name_H-M   'P 1'
#
loop_
_entity.id
_entity.type
_entity.pdbx_description
1 polymer ?
#
loop_
_entity_poly.entity_id
_entity_poly.type
_entity_poly.pdbx_seq_one_letter_code
_entity_poly.pdbx_strand_id
1 'polypeptide(L)'
;MAKRPVPRYDFKAFGAAIKATRLERKESRKKVCDEMYLSPRYLANIENKGQHPSLQIFFELMLRYNISVDQFLLERPTGKNTQRRQLDVLLDGMGDNGLRIVTAAAKEIVQIEQAQLNGQEDA
;
A
#
# COMPACT_ATOMS: atom_id res chain seq x y z
N MET A 1 27.09 8.24 17.14
CA MET A 1 25.72 8.75 17.07
C MET A 1 24.71 7.60 17.02
N ALA A 2 23.74 7.63 17.88
CA ALA A 2 22.68 6.64 17.87
C ALA A 2 21.84 6.83 16.60
N LYS A 3 21.59 5.73 15.87
CA LYS A 3 20.71 5.77 14.71
C LYS A 3 19.26 5.90 15.16
N ARG A 4 18.50 6.67 14.44
CA ARG A 4 17.09 6.82 14.68
C ARG A 4 16.39 5.46 14.58
N PRO A 5 15.62 5.02 15.59
CA PRO A 5 14.90 3.75 15.51
C PRO A 5 13.69 3.91 14.57
N VAL A 6 13.88 3.53 13.32
CA VAL A 6 12.83 3.61 12.30
C VAL A 6 12.52 2.20 11.82
N PRO A 7 11.23 1.82 11.74
CA PRO A 7 10.87 0.54 11.12
C PRO A 7 11.40 0.49 9.69
N ARG A 8 11.96 -0.65 9.32
CA ARG A 8 12.39 -0.88 7.95
C ARG A 8 11.24 -1.51 7.19
N TYR A 9 10.86 -0.87 6.11
CA TYR A 9 9.84 -1.40 5.22
C TYR A 9 10.49 -2.37 4.23
N ASP A 10 9.82 -3.48 3.96
CA ASP A 10 10.33 -4.51 3.07
C ASP A 10 9.83 -4.25 1.65
N PHE A 11 10.76 -3.99 0.75
CA PHE A 11 10.46 -3.73 -0.66
C PHE A 11 10.65 -4.96 -1.56
N LYS A 12 10.95 -6.12 -0.99
CA LYS A 12 11.15 -7.34 -1.76
C LYS A 12 9.90 -7.77 -2.52
N ALA A 13 8.74 -7.71 -1.86
CA ALA A 13 7.48 -8.06 -2.49
C ALA A 13 7.14 -7.10 -3.64
N PHE A 14 7.42 -5.82 -3.46
CA PHE A 14 7.25 -4.82 -4.51
C PHE A 14 8.13 -5.14 -5.72
N GLY A 15 9.41 -5.40 -5.49
CA GLY A 15 10.35 -5.74 -6.55
C GLY A 15 9.96 -7.03 -7.27
N ALA A 16 9.50 -8.03 -6.53
CA ALA A 16 9.02 -9.28 -7.12
C ALA A 16 7.79 -9.06 -8.00
N ALA A 17 6.88 -8.17 -7.60
CA ALA A 17 5.71 -7.82 -8.40
C ALA A 17 6.09 -7.10 -9.69
N ILE A 18 7.08 -6.19 -9.62
CA ILE A 18 7.63 -5.52 -10.81
C ILE A 18 8.17 -6.55 -11.79
N LYS A 19 8.99 -7.47 -11.29
CA LYS A 19 9.60 -8.52 -12.11
C LYS A 19 8.53 -9.41 -12.76
N ALA A 20 7.55 -9.87 -11.98
CA ALA A 20 6.47 -10.73 -12.47
C ALA A 20 5.68 -10.05 -13.59
N THR A 21 5.28 -8.79 -13.37
CA THR A 21 4.50 -8.04 -14.38
C THR A 21 5.33 -7.76 -15.62
N ARG A 22 6.61 -7.43 -15.45
CA ARG A 22 7.52 -7.21 -16.57
C ARG A 22 7.62 -8.48 -17.45
N LEU A 23 7.79 -9.63 -16.80
CA LEU A 23 7.88 -10.91 -17.51
C LEU A 23 6.57 -11.28 -18.20
N GLU A 24 5.43 -11.02 -17.57
CA GLU A 24 4.12 -11.22 -18.20
C GLU A 24 3.97 -10.40 -19.46
N ARG A 25 4.46 -9.17 -19.45
CA ARG A 25 4.41 -8.27 -20.61
C ARG A 25 5.52 -8.57 -21.61
N LYS A 26 6.37 -9.56 -21.33
CA LYS A 26 7.49 -9.97 -22.18
C LYS A 26 8.46 -8.82 -22.44
N GLU A 27 8.65 -7.96 -21.44
CA GLU A 27 9.58 -6.85 -21.51
C GLU A 27 10.94 -7.27 -20.94
N SER A 28 12.02 -6.96 -21.66
CA SER A 28 13.38 -7.16 -21.13
C SER A 28 13.73 -6.04 -20.17
N ARG A 29 14.68 -6.30 -19.24
CA ARG A 29 15.19 -5.24 -18.38
C ARG A 29 15.81 -4.12 -19.22
N LYS A 30 16.51 -4.47 -20.29
CA LYS A 30 17.11 -3.49 -21.19
C LYS A 30 16.07 -2.54 -21.76
N LYS A 31 14.95 -3.10 -22.25
CA LYS A 31 13.86 -2.30 -22.81
C LYS A 31 13.32 -1.30 -21.76
N VAL A 32 13.01 -1.79 -20.57
CA VAL A 32 12.47 -0.94 -19.49
C VAL A 32 13.47 0.11 -19.08
N CYS A 33 14.73 -0.27 -18.92
CA CYS A 33 15.80 0.66 -18.52
C CYS A 33 16.02 1.72 -19.58
N ASP A 34 16.00 1.37 -20.86
CA ASP A 34 16.14 2.34 -21.95
C ASP A 34 14.99 3.35 -21.94
N GLU A 35 13.77 2.88 -21.70
CA GLU A 35 12.60 3.75 -21.67
C GLU A 35 12.55 4.66 -20.44
N MET A 36 13.03 4.17 -19.30
CA MET A 36 12.98 4.89 -18.02
C MET A 36 14.30 5.57 -17.65
N TYR A 37 15.32 5.47 -18.49
CA TYR A 37 16.65 6.01 -18.22
C TYR A 37 17.26 5.47 -16.92
N LEU A 38 17.13 4.15 -16.71
CA LEU A 38 17.68 3.46 -15.56
C LEU A 38 18.85 2.56 -15.98
N SER A 39 19.76 2.28 -15.04
CA SER A 39 20.76 1.25 -15.28
C SER A 39 20.13 -0.13 -15.07
N PRO A 40 20.55 -1.14 -15.87
CA PRO A 40 20.04 -2.51 -15.67
C PRO A 40 20.35 -3.05 -14.27
N ARG A 41 21.46 -2.68 -13.68
CA ARG A 41 21.85 -3.08 -12.33
C ARG A 41 20.88 -2.52 -11.29
N TYR A 42 20.46 -1.26 -11.45
CA TYR A 42 19.53 -0.62 -10.54
C TYR A 42 18.17 -1.35 -10.55
N LEU A 43 17.64 -1.63 -11.74
CA LEU A 43 16.39 -2.36 -11.86
C LEU A 43 16.51 -3.79 -11.32
N ALA A 44 17.62 -4.48 -11.63
CA ALA A 44 17.86 -5.82 -11.11
C ALA A 44 17.91 -5.85 -9.59
N ASN A 45 18.50 -4.85 -8.95
CA ASN A 45 18.55 -4.74 -7.49
C ASN A 45 17.17 -4.51 -6.90
N ILE A 46 16.33 -3.70 -7.54
CA ILE A 46 14.94 -3.50 -7.12
C ILE A 46 14.17 -4.83 -7.19
N GLU A 47 14.29 -5.53 -8.30
CA GLU A 47 13.53 -6.77 -8.56
C GLU A 47 14.00 -7.94 -7.68
N ASN A 48 15.29 -8.10 -7.50
CA ASN A 48 15.86 -9.29 -6.91
C ASN A 48 16.34 -9.13 -5.47
N LYS A 49 16.76 -7.93 -5.08
CA LYS A 49 17.35 -7.68 -3.76
C LYS A 49 16.48 -6.84 -2.84
N GLY A 50 15.34 -6.36 -3.33
CA GLY A 50 14.47 -5.52 -2.53
C GLY A 50 15.05 -4.14 -2.26
N GLN A 51 15.95 -3.65 -3.10
CA GLN A 51 16.44 -2.29 -3.00
C GLN A 51 15.28 -1.33 -3.25
N HIS A 52 15.07 -0.37 -2.35
CA HIS A 52 14.01 0.61 -2.55
C HIS A 52 14.43 1.62 -3.62
N PRO A 53 13.54 1.91 -4.57
CA PRO A 53 13.81 2.94 -5.57
C PRO A 53 13.70 4.33 -4.97
N SER A 54 14.20 5.34 -5.69
CA SER A 54 13.88 6.73 -5.36
C SER A 54 12.37 6.94 -5.49
N LEU A 55 11.85 7.97 -4.83
CA LEU A 55 10.41 8.25 -4.86
C LEU A 55 9.90 8.45 -6.29
N GLN A 56 10.65 9.17 -7.11
CA GLN A 56 10.30 9.39 -8.52
C GLN A 56 10.17 8.07 -9.28
N ILE A 57 11.17 7.21 -9.17
CA ILE A 57 11.18 5.92 -9.87
C ILE A 57 10.11 4.99 -9.30
N PHE A 58 9.86 5.05 -8.00
CA PHE A 58 8.80 4.28 -7.36
C PHE A 58 7.43 4.59 -7.98
N PHE A 59 7.10 5.87 -8.12
CA PHE A 59 5.84 6.27 -8.75
C PHE A 59 5.78 5.86 -10.22
N GLU A 60 6.87 6.01 -10.95
CA GLU A 60 6.91 5.61 -12.36
C GLU A 60 6.68 4.11 -12.54
N LEU A 61 7.29 3.29 -11.68
CA LEU A 61 7.09 1.83 -11.72
C LEU A 61 5.67 1.43 -11.35
N MET A 62 5.09 2.08 -10.33
CA MET A 62 3.69 1.82 -9.96
C MET A 62 2.74 2.12 -11.09
N LEU A 63 2.91 3.26 -11.75
CA LEU A 63 2.05 3.67 -12.84
C LEU A 63 2.25 2.77 -14.07
N ARG A 64 3.50 2.43 -14.38
CA ARG A 64 3.81 1.58 -15.52
C ARG A 64 3.15 0.20 -15.41
N TYR A 65 3.20 -0.39 -14.23
CA TYR A 65 2.72 -1.76 -14.01
C TYR A 65 1.40 -1.83 -13.26
N ASN A 66 0.78 -0.69 -12.99
CA ASN A 66 -0.51 -0.59 -12.30
C ASN A 66 -0.50 -1.36 -10.96
N ILE A 67 0.54 -1.12 -10.18
CA ILE A 67 0.73 -1.76 -8.87
C ILE A 67 0.37 -0.77 -7.78
N SER A 68 -0.37 -1.23 -6.77
CA SER A 68 -0.76 -0.41 -5.63
C SER A 68 0.21 -0.58 -4.46
N VAL A 69 0.56 0.51 -3.82
CA VAL A 69 1.38 0.52 -2.59
C VAL A 69 0.73 -0.32 -1.50
N ASP A 70 -0.58 -0.26 -1.41
CA ASP A 70 -1.36 -0.95 -0.37
C ASP A 70 -1.12 -2.45 -0.34
N GLN A 71 -0.76 -3.03 -1.47
CA GLN A 71 -0.58 -4.47 -1.58
C GLN A 71 0.71 -4.97 -0.91
N PHE A 72 1.72 -4.12 -0.82
CA PHE A 72 3.06 -4.59 -0.49
C PHE A 72 3.71 -3.88 0.70
N LEU A 73 3.38 -2.62 0.93
CA LEU A 73 4.08 -1.80 1.92
C LEU A 73 3.25 -1.48 3.16
N LEU A 74 1.93 -1.58 3.06
CA LEU A 74 1.04 -1.30 4.18
C LEU A 74 0.41 -2.60 4.65
N GLU A 75 0.69 -2.96 5.89
CA GLU A 75 0.05 -4.09 6.51
C GLU A 75 -1.41 -3.75 6.77
N ARG A 76 -2.31 -4.55 6.22
CA ARG A 76 -3.73 -4.41 6.49
C ARG A 76 -4.23 -5.66 7.18
N PRO A 77 -5.13 -5.52 8.16
CA PRO A 77 -5.76 -6.69 8.74
C PRO A 77 -6.42 -7.51 7.65
N THR A 78 -6.04 -8.78 7.54
CA THR A 78 -6.71 -9.74 6.67
C THR A 78 -7.89 -10.34 7.42
N GLY A 79 -8.92 -10.74 6.73
CA GLY A 79 -10.08 -11.39 7.34
C GLY A 79 -11.22 -10.46 7.66
N LYS A 80 -11.63 -9.66 6.71
CA LYS A 80 -12.88 -8.91 6.81
C LYS A 80 -14.05 -9.89 6.92
N ASN A 81 -14.90 -9.73 7.95
CA ASN A 81 -16.10 -10.53 8.08
C ASN A 81 -17.16 -10.10 7.05
N THR A 82 -18.26 -10.83 6.98
CA THR A 82 -19.35 -10.57 6.03
C THR A 82 -19.89 -9.16 6.17
N GLN A 83 -20.11 -8.71 7.39
CA GLN A 83 -20.65 -7.38 7.68
C GLN A 83 -19.75 -6.28 7.16
N ARG A 84 -18.42 -6.42 7.35
CA ARG A 84 -17.45 -5.45 6.86
C ARG A 84 -17.41 -5.42 5.33
N ARG A 85 -17.51 -6.58 4.69
CA ARG A 85 -17.54 -6.65 3.22
C ARG A 85 -18.79 -6.01 2.65
N GLN A 86 -19.93 -6.20 3.30
CA GLN A 86 -21.18 -5.56 2.90
C GLN A 86 -21.09 -4.04 3.03
N LEU A 87 -20.46 -3.55 4.12
CA LEU A 87 -20.25 -2.13 4.32
C LEU A 87 -19.34 -1.55 3.21
N ASP A 88 -18.27 -2.25 2.85
CA ASP A 88 -17.39 -1.80 1.77
C ASP A 88 -18.15 -1.61 0.46
N VAL A 89 -19.07 -2.50 0.12
CA VAL A 89 -19.92 -2.38 -1.08
C VAL A 89 -20.80 -1.13 -1.01
N LEU A 90 -21.40 -0.87 0.14
CA LEU A 90 -22.20 0.33 0.34
C LEU A 90 -21.38 1.60 0.19
N LEU A 91 -20.17 1.61 0.76
CA LEU A 91 -19.26 2.76 0.65
C LEU A 91 -18.86 3.02 -0.79
N ASP A 92 -18.62 1.98 -1.58
CA ASP A 92 -18.26 2.09 -2.99
C ASP A 92 -19.36 2.77 -3.82
N GLY A 93 -20.63 2.62 -3.41
CA GLY A 93 -21.76 3.25 -4.08
C GLY A 93 -22.06 4.67 -3.65
N MET A 94 -21.32 5.23 -2.70
CA MET A 94 -21.58 6.57 -2.17
C MET A 94 -20.79 7.66 -2.88
N GLY A 95 -21.42 8.81 -3.08
CA GLY A 95 -20.73 10.02 -3.51
C GLY A 95 -20.10 10.78 -2.35
N ASP A 96 -19.53 11.94 -2.63
CA ASP A 96 -18.78 12.73 -1.64
C ASP A 96 -19.62 13.11 -0.42
N ASN A 97 -20.87 13.48 -0.61
CA ASN A 97 -21.74 13.86 0.49
C ASN A 97 -22.06 12.66 1.41
N GLY A 98 -22.33 11.50 0.81
CA GLY A 98 -22.59 10.29 1.56
C GLY A 98 -21.37 9.85 2.36
N LEU A 99 -20.20 9.88 1.76
CA LEU A 99 -18.95 9.55 2.44
C LEU A 99 -18.66 10.49 3.60
N ARG A 100 -18.97 11.78 3.45
CA ARG A 100 -18.79 12.76 4.52
C ARG A 100 -19.68 12.43 5.72
N ILE A 101 -20.94 12.09 5.47
CA ILE A 101 -21.89 11.75 6.52
C ILE A 101 -21.44 10.48 7.25
N VAL A 102 -21.09 9.43 6.50
CA VAL A 102 -20.64 8.16 7.08
C VAL A 102 -19.35 8.36 7.88
N THR A 103 -18.42 9.17 7.36
CA THR A 103 -17.17 9.47 8.07
C THR A 103 -17.42 10.14 9.41
N ALA A 104 -18.34 11.11 9.46
CA ALA A 104 -18.70 11.79 10.71
C ALA A 104 -19.31 10.80 11.71
N ALA A 105 -20.21 9.94 11.26
CA ALA A 105 -20.82 8.92 12.10
C ALA A 105 -19.77 7.92 12.61
N ALA A 106 -18.86 7.49 11.74
CA ALA A 106 -17.80 6.55 12.10
C ALA A 106 -16.87 7.12 13.17
N LYS A 107 -16.49 8.39 13.06
CA LYS A 107 -15.66 9.06 14.06
C LYS A 107 -16.35 9.12 15.42
N GLU A 108 -17.62 9.42 15.44
CA GLU A 108 -18.41 9.47 16.67
C GLU A 108 -18.49 8.10 17.34
N ILE A 109 -18.73 7.05 16.55
CA ILE A 109 -18.80 5.68 17.05
C ILE A 109 -17.46 5.26 17.67
N VAL A 110 -16.36 5.55 17.02
CA VAL A 110 -15.02 5.23 17.54
C VAL A 110 -14.77 5.92 18.87
N GLN A 111 -15.15 7.20 18.98
CA GLN A 111 -14.99 7.95 20.23
C GLN A 111 -15.82 7.37 21.37
N ILE A 112 -17.06 6.99 21.09
CA ILE A 112 -17.97 6.40 22.08
C ILE A 112 -17.40 5.06 22.58
N GLU A 113 -16.96 4.21 21.66
CA GLU A 113 -16.43 2.89 22.02
C GLU A 113 -15.12 3.01 22.82
N GLN A 114 -14.25 3.96 22.46
CA GLN A 114 -13.03 4.20 23.23
C GLN A 114 -13.33 4.72 24.63
N ALA A 115 -14.30 5.60 24.78
CA ALA A 115 -14.73 6.09 26.09
C ALA A 115 -15.29 4.97 26.94
N GLN A 116 -16.03 4.04 26.38
CA GLN A 116 -16.55 2.88 27.09
C GLN A 116 -15.45 1.95 27.56
N LEU A 117 -14.43 1.72 26.71
CA LEU A 117 -13.27 0.91 27.08
C LEU A 117 -12.47 1.54 28.23
N ASN A 118 -12.23 2.85 28.14
CA ASN A 118 -11.52 3.58 29.18
C ASN A 118 -12.30 3.60 30.51
N GLY A 119 -13.63 3.69 30.43
CA GLY A 119 -14.48 3.64 31.59
C GLY A 119 -14.47 2.28 32.29
N GLN A 120 -14.33 1.19 31.54
CA GLN A 120 -14.23 -0.16 32.09
C GLN A 120 -12.88 -0.40 32.77
N GLU A 121 -11.80 0.21 32.27
CA GLU A 121 -10.48 0.07 32.86
C GLU A 121 -10.38 0.79 34.20
N ASP A 122 -11.12 1.87 34.40
CA ASP A 122 -11.12 2.66 35.62
C ASP A 122 -12.04 2.08 36.73
N ALA A 123 -12.77 1.03 36.42
CA ALA A 123 -13.67 0.40 37.41
C ALA A 123 -12.93 -0.73 38.23
#